data_9beed9f1f8988341ee7cea5f5f75781b
#
_entry.id   9beed9f1f8988341ee7cea5f5f75781b
#
_cell.length_a   1.000
_cell.length_b   1.000
_cell.length_c   1.000
_cell.angle_alpha   90.00
_cell.angle_beta   90.00
_cell.angle_gamma   90.00
#
_symmetry.space_group_name_H-M   'P 1'
#
loop_
_entity.id
_entity.type
_entity.pdbx_description
1 polymer ?
#
loop_
_entity_poly.entity_id
_entity_poly.type
_entity_poly.pdbx_seq_one_letter_code
_entity_poly.pdbx_strand_id
1 'polypeptide(L)'
;AEVWGLPTLYLPNRFADGVLKTSDATYQLPVNEAAPFHNHIHGFLHKREHNVVAYSANEEGAWLRTSYVYNEEDPFFQYMPLRFTADFFFVLSEYGLEYKFSITNQSPKKLPVSVATHTTISAPFVDGAREEDIRLQVPVVEKWTLNERCLPTGDPAAERLR
;
A
#
# COMPACT_ATOMS: atom_id res chain seq x y z
N ALA A 1 -4.49 -6.91 -10.87
CA ALA A 1 -3.11 -7.23 -10.50
C ALA A 1 -3.17 -8.07 -9.23
N GLU A 2 -2.55 -9.23 -9.26
CA GLU A 2 -2.45 -10.08 -8.07
C GLU A 2 -1.48 -9.43 -7.10
N VAL A 3 -1.90 -9.32 -5.85
CA VAL A 3 -1.11 -8.74 -4.77
C VAL A 3 -1.05 -9.77 -3.65
N TRP A 4 0.16 -10.23 -3.31
CA TRP A 4 0.39 -11.29 -2.35
C TRP A 4 1.22 -10.81 -1.16
N GLY A 5 1.00 -11.40 0.03
CA GLY A 5 1.75 -11.10 1.24
C GLY A 5 1.35 -9.77 1.89
N LEU A 6 2.33 -8.94 2.23
CA LEU A 6 2.17 -7.67 2.93
C LEU A 6 2.74 -6.48 2.13
N PRO A 7 2.38 -6.31 0.85
CA PRO A 7 2.94 -5.23 0.05
C PRO A 7 2.48 -3.86 0.57
N THR A 8 3.41 -2.93 0.59
CA THR A 8 3.11 -1.52 0.86
C THR A 8 2.66 -0.84 -0.43
N LEU A 9 1.46 -0.32 -0.41
CA LEU A 9 0.92 0.47 -1.49
C LEU A 9 1.21 1.96 -1.26
N TYR A 10 1.81 2.58 -2.25
CA TYR A 10 2.04 4.01 -2.33
C TYR A 10 1.84 4.48 -3.77
N LEU A 11 0.83 5.19 -4.07
CA LEU A 11 -0.35 5.67 -3.34
C LEU A 11 -1.45 4.60 -3.35
N PRO A 12 -2.11 4.28 -2.23
CA PRO A 12 -3.10 3.21 -2.18
C PRO A 12 -4.43 3.61 -2.79
N ASN A 13 -5.27 2.57 -3.05
CA ASN A 13 -6.62 2.70 -3.56
C ASN A 13 -6.67 3.38 -4.94
N ARG A 14 -7.79 4.02 -5.29
CA ARG A 14 -8.13 4.46 -6.63
C ARG A 14 -8.12 5.97 -6.78
N PHE A 15 -7.59 6.41 -7.92
CA PHE A 15 -7.67 7.80 -8.38
C PHE A 15 -8.49 7.83 -9.66
N ALA A 16 -9.65 8.47 -9.60
CA ALA A 16 -10.55 8.60 -10.74
C ALA A 16 -9.81 9.18 -11.96
N ASP A 17 -9.87 8.48 -13.09
CA ASP A 17 -9.21 8.85 -14.34
C ASP A 17 -7.69 9.10 -14.20
N GLY A 18 -7.09 8.57 -13.15
CA GLY A 18 -5.68 8.78 -12.83
C GLY A 18 -5.35 10.18 -12.26
N VAL A 19 -6.34 10.97 -11.88
CA VAL A 19 -6.09 12.34 -11.42
C VAL A 19 -5.78 12.38 -9.93
N LEU A 20 -4.55 12.74 -9.58
CA LEU A 20 -4.12 13.01 -8.21
C LEU A 20 -4.00 14.52 -8.00
N LYS A 21 -4.88 15.09 -7.18
CA LYS A 21 -4.84 16.50 -6.79
C LYS A 21 -4.25 16.66 -5.41
N THR A 22 -3.30 17.58 -5.27
CA THR A 22 -2.72 18.02 -4.00
C THR A 22 -3.00 19.51 -3.79
N SER A 23 -2.55 20.09 -2.68
CA SER A 23 -2.73 21.53 -2.41
C SER A 23 -2.00 22.44 -3.42
N ASP A 24 -0.96 21.94 -4.07
CA ASP A 24 -0.01 22.73 -4.86
C ASP A 24 0.27 22.14 -6.25
N ALA A 25 -0.32 21.00 -6.59
CA ALA A 25 -0.13 20.37 -7.90
C ALA A 25 -1.27 19.41 -8.26
N THR A 26 -1.38 19.15 -9.57
CA THR A 26 -2.21 18.06 -10.10
C THR A 26 -1.31 17.15 -10.93
N TYR A 27 -1.37 15.85 -10.67
CA TYR A 27 -0.61 14.83 -11.38
C TYR A 27 -1.57 13.95 -12.18
N GLN A 28 -1.19 13.63 -13.41
CA GLN A 28 -1.92 12.69 -14.27
C GLN A 28 -1.20 11.34 -14.21
N LEU A 29 -1.71 10.43 -13.39
CA LEU A 29 -1.21 9.07 -13.27
C LEU A 29 -1.73 8.20 -14.41
N PRO A 30 -1.01 7.16 -14.84
CA PRO A 30 -1.48 6.26 -15.88
C PRO A 30 -2.68 5.45 -15.40
N VAL A 31 -3.74 5.42 -16.18
CA VAL A 31 -4.89 4.53 -15.92
C VAL A 31 -4.44 3.09 -16.07
N ASN A 32 -4.59 2.28 -15.02
CA ASN A 32 -4.17 0.88 -14.98
C ASN A 32 -5.31 -0.10 -14.63
N GLU A 33 -6.54 0.40 -14.44
CA GLU A 33 -7.76 -0.39 -14.40
C GLU A 33 -8.54 -0.22 -15.70
N ALA A 34 -8.95 -1.34 -16.31
CA ALA A 34 -9.79 -1.34 -17.50
C ALA A 34 -11.22 -0.84 -17.20
N ALA A 35 -12.01 -0.61 -18.26
CA ALA A 35 -13.45 -0.36 -18.13
C ALA A 35 -14.13 -1.52 -17.35
N PRO A 36 -15.16 -1.22 -16.52
CA PRO A 36 -15.82 0.08 -16.34
C PRO A 36 -15.10 1.02 -15.34
N PHE A 37 -14.07 0.58 -14.64
CA PHE A 37 -13.46 1.33 -13.54
C PHE A 37 -12.69 2.55 -14.01
N HIS A 38 -11.77 2.37 -14.97
CA HIS A 38 -10.98 3.45 -15.59
C HIS A 38 -10.29 4.36 -14.57
N ASN A 39 -9.57 3.75 -13.59
CA ASN A 39 -8.85 4.45 -12.54
C ASN A 39 -7.35 4.15 -12.62
N HIS A 40 -6.55 4.94 -11.91
CA HIS A 40 -5.25 4.49 -11.42
C HIS A 40 -5.44 3.83 -10.07
N ILE A 41 -4.94 2.60 -9.89
CA ILE A 41 -5.05 1.86 -8.64
C ILE A 41 -3.68 1.44 -8.10
N HIS A 42 -3.51 1.56 -6.79
CA HIS A 42 -2.43 1.00 -5.97
C HIS A 42 -1.01 1.56 -6.21
N GLY A 43 -0.89 2.64 -6.99
CA GLY A 43 0.41 3.25 -7.22
C GLY A 43 1.42 2.31 -7.88
N PHE A 44 2.67 2.34 -7.42
CA PHE A 44 3.76 1.64 -8.10
C PHE A 44 4.77 0.97 -7.17
N LEU A 45 4.88 1.41 -5.91
CA LEU A 45 5.97 1.02 -5.01
C LEU A 45 6.06 -0.49 -4.76
N HIS A 46 4.92 -1.17 -4.67
CA HIS A 46 4.84 -2.63 -4.50
C HIS A 46 5.36 -3.47 -5.69
N LYS A 47 5.67 -2.80 -6.81
CA LYS A 47 6.23 -3.42 -8.03
C LYS A 47 7.71 -3.11 -8.23
N ARG A 48 8.35 -2.52 -7.23
CA ARG A 48 9.76 -2.15 -7.31
C ARG A 48 10.61 -3.10 -6.50
N GLU A 49 11.80 -3.38 -7.00
CA GLU A 49 12.84 -4.05 -6.25
C GLU A 49 13.45 -3.08 -5.25
N HIS A 50 13.59 -3.50 -4.01
CA HIS A 50 14.18 -2.71 -2.95
C HIS A 50 15.61 -3.15 -2.69
N ASN A 51 16.50 -2.22 -2.44
CA ASN A 51 17.86 -2.51 -2.03
C ASN A 51 17.86 -2.99 -0.58
N VAL A 52 18.50 -4.13 -0.32
CA VAL A 52 18.78 -4.59 1.04
C VAL A 52 19.86 -3.70 1.65
N VAL A 53 19.52 -2.98 2.71
CA VAL A 53 20.45 -2.08 3.42
C VAL A 53 21.22 -2.83 4.49
N ALA A 54 20.52 -3.62 5.30
CA ALA A 54 21.09 -4.41 6.37
C ALA A 54 20.11 -5.47 6.87
N TYR A 55 20.62 -6.52 7.46
CA TYR A 55 19.83 -7.57 8.12
C TYR A 55 20.66 -8.28 9.19
N SER A 56 19.98 -8.93 10.12
CA SER A 56 20.57 -9.83 11.09
C SER A 56 19.55 -10.86 11.57
N ALA A 57 20.04 -11.99 12.05
CA ALA A 57 19.22 -13.00 12.70
C ALA A 57 20.01 -13.66 13.85
N ASN A 58 19.31 -14.00 14.93
CA ASN A 58 19.81 -14.74 16.09
C ASN A 58 18.68 -15.61 16.66
N GLU A 59 18.88 -16.21 17.82
CA GLU A 59 17.88 -17.06 18.47
C GLU A 59 16.62 -16.29 18.93
N GLU A 60 16.72 -14.99 19.14
CA GLU A 60 15.60 -14.13 19.57
C GLU A 60 14.74 -13.65 18.41
N GLY A 61 15.26 -13.69 17.18
CA GLY A 61 14.52 -13.26 15.99
C GLY A 61 15.40 -12.81 14.83
N ALA A 62 14.76 -12.15 13.89
CA ALA A 62 15.43 -11.62 12.69
C ALA A 62 14.91 -10.22 12.37
N TRP A 63 15.76 -9.41 11.76
CA TRP A 63 15.34 -8.14 11.21
C TRP A 63 15.95 -7.90 9.82
N LEU A 64 15.22 -7.13 9.02
CA LEU A 64 15.60 -6.74 7.67
C LEU A 64 15.26 -5.26 7.47
N ARG A 65 16.22 -4.52 6.94
CA ARG A 65 16.00 -3.16 6.42
C ARG A 65 16.22 -3.14 4.91
N THR A 66 15.23 -2.63 4.18
CA THR A 66 15.33 -2.36 2.75
C THR A 66 15.01 -0.90 2.47
N SER A 67 15.50 -0.38 1.33
CA SER A 67 15.27 0.99 0.91
C SER A 67 15.01 1.06 -0.59
N TYR A 68 14.16 2.00 -0.99
CA TYR A 68 13.90 2.34 -2.38
C TYR A 68 14.07 3.84 -2.59
N VAL A 69 14.88 4.22 -3.56
CA VAL A 69 15.07 5.62 -3.96
C VAL A 69 14.25 5.89 -5.21
N TYR A 70 13.26 6.78 -5.06
CA TYR A 70 12.43 7.22 -6.18
C TYR A 70 12.98 8.53 -6.75
N ASN A 71 13.39 8.46 -7.99
CA ASN A 71 14.01 9.56 -8.74
C ASN A 71 13.69 9.44 -10.24
N GLU A 72 14.41 10.18 -11.08
CA GLU A 72 14.26 10.24 -12.53
C GLU A 72 14.46 8.92 -13.26
N GLU A 73 15.11 7.95 -12.63
CA GLU A 73 15.37 6.62 -13.21
C GLU A 73 14.13 5.72 -13.14
N ASP A 74 13.17 6.03 -12.24
CA ASP A 74 11.92 5.27 -12.17
C ASP A 74 10.99 5.64 -13.35
N PRO A 75 10.47 4.66 -14.10
CA PRO A 75 9.53 4.92 -15.19
C PRO A 75 8.26 5.69 -14.80
N PHE A 76 7.89 5.64 -13.51
CA PHE A 76 6.73 6.37 -13.01
C PHE A 76 7.00 7.85 -12.77
N PHE A 77 8.27 8.26 -12.71
CA PHE A 77 8.68 9.64 -12.43
C PHE A 77 8.09 10.66 -13.41
N GLN A 78 7.90 10.30 -14.68
CA GLN A 78 7.26 11.15 -15.67
C GLN A 78 5.82 11.59 -15.29
N TYR A 79 5.13 10.80 -14.47
CA TYR A 79 3.75 11.07 -14.02
C TYR A 79 3.72 11.82 -12.70
N MET A 80 4.70 11.60 -11.84
CA MET A 80 4.82 12.24 -10.53
C MET A 80 6.29 12.61 -10.26
N PRO A 81 6.77 13.74 -10.80
CA PRO A 81 8.19 14.14 -10.71
C PRO A 81 8.54 14.71 -9.33
N LEU A 82 8.50 13.84 -8.34
CA LEU A 82 8.89 14.10 -6.96
C LEU A 82 9.98 13.10 -6.57
N ARG A 83 10.94 13.51 -5.77
CA ARG A 83 12.01 12.63 -5.26
C ARG A 83 11.74 12.27 -3.82
N PHE A 84 11.93 11.00 -3.46
CA PHE A 84 11.84 10.53 -2.09
C PHE A 84 12.64 9.25 -1.89
N THR A 85 12.93 8.94 -0.64
CA THR A 85 13.40 7.62 -0.21
C THR A 85 12.32 6.95 0.63
N ALA A 86 12.01 5.69 0.34
CA ALA A 86 11.13 4.84 1.12
C ALA A 86 11.97 3.77 1.84
N ASP A 87 11.92 3.74 3.15
CA ASP A 87 12.60 2.75 3.99
C ASP A 87 11.59 1.80 4.61
N PHE A 88 11.93 0.52 4.63
CA PHE A 88 11.12 -0.57 5.15
C PHE A 88 11.96 -1.32 6.19
N PHE A 89 11.40 -1.50 7.37
CA PHE A 89 12.03 -2.22 8.44
C PHE A 89 11.09 -3.30 8.98
N PHE A 90 11.55 -4.53 8.95
CA PHE A 90 10.83 -5.71 9.39
C PHE A 90 11.57 -6.32 10.58
N VAL A 91 10.84 -6.66 11.63
CA VAL A 91 11.36 -7.41 12.77
C VAL A 91 10.44 -8.61 13.01
N LEU A 92 10.99 -9.81 12.93
CA LEU A 92 10.31 -11.06 13.21
C LEU A 92 10.81 -11.61 14.54
N SER A 93 9.91 -11.89 15.47
CA SER A 93 10.19 -12.52 16.76
C SER A 93 9.12 -13.55 17.11
N GLU A 94 9.23 -14.18 18.26
CA GLU A 94 8.17 -15.06 18.79
C GLU A 94 6.82 -14.36 18.99
N TYR A 95 6.83 -13.04 19.15
CA TYR A 95 5.61 -12.22 19.31
C TYR A 95 4.95 -11.83 17.99
N GLY A 96 5.58 -12.08 16.86
CA GLY A 96 5.05 -11.80 15.53
C GLY A 96 5.96 -10.95 14.66
N LEU A 97 5.36 -10.33 13.65
CA LEU A 97 6.04 -9.46 12.69
C LEU A 97 5.72 -7.99 13.00
N GLU A 98 6.74 -7.23 13.36
CA GLU A 98 6.67 -5.77 13.37
C GLU A 98 7.13 -5.22 12.02
N TYR A 99 6.34 -4.29 11.47
CA TYR A 99 6.64 -3.64 10.21
C TYR A 99 6.59 -2.11 10.37
N LYS A 100 7.69 -1.44 10.03
CA LYS A 100 7.80 0.02 10.00
C LYS A 100 8.08 0.50 8.59
N PHE A 101 7.33 1.49 8.16
CA PHE A 101 7.53 2.19 6.90
C PHE A 101 7.83 3.67 7.19
N SER A 102 8.83 4.20 6.52
CA SER A 102 9.12 5.63 6.51
C SER A 102 9.35 6.14 5.10
N ILE A 103 8.96 7.39 4.86
CA ILE A 103 9.19 8.07 3.59
C ILE A 103 9.83 9.42 3.84
N THR A 104 10.94 9.68 3.17
CA THR A 104 11.70 10.93 3.29
C THR A 104 11.56 11.72 2.00
N ASN A 105 10.91 12.88 2.06
CA ASN A 105 10.78 13.78 0.92
C ASN A 105 12.14 14.41 0.57
N GLN A 106 12.55 14.24 -0.67
CA GLN A 106 13.78 14.82 -1.23
C GLN A 106 13.50 15.88 -2.31
N SER A 107 12.22 16.20 -2.50
CA SER A 107 11.77 17.26 -3.41
C SER A 107 11.58 18.58 -2.68
N PRO A 108 11.73 19.73 -3.37
CA PRO A 108 11.36 21.03 -2.81
C PRO A 108 9.84 21.21 -2.69
N LYS A 109 9.04 20.38 -3.37
CA LYS A 109 7.58 20.38 -3.34
C LYS A 109 7.07 19.42 -2.25
N LYS A 110 5.84 19.64 -1.82
CA LYS A 110 5.16 18.72 -0.91
C LYS A 110 4.98 17.35 -1.54
N LEU A 111 5.31 16.32 -0.79
CA LEU A 111 5.07 14.94 -1.18
C LEU A 111 3.67 14.53 -0.68
N PRO A 112 2.76 14.07 -1.56
CA PRO A 112 1.50 13.49 -1.10
C PRO A 112 1.81 12.17 -0.38
N VAL A 113 1.35 12.03 0.86
CA VAL A 113 1.57 10.81 1.65
C VAL A 113 0.23 10.14 1.93
N SER A 114 0.04 9.00 1.31
CA SER A 114 -1.03 8.05 1.61
C SER A 114 -0.46 6.66 1.44
N VAL A 115 -0.55 5.85 2.47
CA VAL A 115 0.10 4.53 2.53
C VAL A 115 -0.90 3.51 3.06
N ALA A 116 -0.89 2.33 2.49
CA ALA A 116 -1.63 1.18 3.00
C ALA A 116 -0.81 -0.11 2.84
N THR A 117 -1.07 -1.08 3.70
CA THR A 117 -0.62 -2.46 3.53
C THR A 117 -1.77 -3.27 2.95
N HIS A 118 -1.55 -3.87 1.78
CA HIS A 118 -2.54 -4.75 1.15
C HIS A 118 -2.30 -6.18 1.58
N THR A 119 -2.74 -6.50 2.81
CA THR A 119 -2.49 -7.80 3.42
C THR A 119 -3.30 -8.89 2.74
N THR A 120 -2.61 -9.94 2.28
CA THR A 120 -3.21 -11.15 1.74
C THR A 120 -2.67 -12.35 2.51
N ILE A 121 -3.55 -13.06 3.19
CA ILE A 121 -3.21 -14.23 4.00
C ILE A 121 -3.99 -15.41 3.44
N SER A 122 -3.29 -16.53 3.23
CA SER A 122 -3.95 -17.79 2.85
C SER A 122 -4.81 -18.27 4.01
N ALA A 123 -6.05 -18.63 3.71
CA ALA A 123 -6.99 -19.19 4.69
C ALA A 123 -7.67 -20.44 4.09
N PRO A 124 -7.79 -21.53 4.86
CA PRO A 124 -7.23 -21.74 6.20
C PRO A 124 -5.71 -21.89 6.16
N PHE A 125 -5.02 -21.52 7.25
CA PHE A 125 -3.56 -21.64 7.38
C PHE A 125 -3.13 -22.77 8.34
N VAL A 126 -4.07 -23.61 8.72
CA VAL A 126 -3.86 -24.83 9.52
C VAL A 126 -4.53 -25.99 8.82
N ASP A 127 -3.80 -27.10 8.68
CA ASP A 127 -4.33 -28.30 8.04
C ASP A 127 -5.56 -28.82 8.79
N GLY A 128 -6.63 -29.13 8.04
CA GLY A 128 -7.88 -29.61 8.57
C GLY A 128 -8.84 -28.51 9.10
N ALA A 129 -8.43 -27.26 9.14
CA ALA A 129 -9.34 -26.15 9.40
C ALA A 129 -10.19 -25.84 8.15
N ARG A 130 -11.37 -25.28 8.39
CA ARG A 130 -12.30 -24.85 7.34
C ARG A 130 -12.30 -23.32 7.24
N GLU A 131 -12.65 -22.78 6.09
CA GLU A 131 -12.69 -21.32 5.86
C GLU A 131 -13.63 -20.62 6.85
N GLU A 132 -14.78 -21.25 7.18
CA GLU A 132 -15.74 -20.72 8.14
C GLU A 132 -15.25 -20.68 9.60
N ASP A 133 -14.13 -21.35 9.90
CA ASP A 133 -13.52 -21.30 11.24
C ASP A 133 -12.59 -20.08 11.40
N ILE A 134 -12.29 -19.39 10.29
CA ILE A 134 -11.45 -18.20 10.30
C ILE A 134 -12.25 -16.97 10.78
N ARG A 135 -11.62 -16.18 11.63
CA ARG A 135 -12.17 -14.91 12.11
C ARG A 135 -11.18 -13.81 11.83
N LEU A 136 -11.67 -12.73 11.23
CA LEU A 136 -10.91 -11.50 11.01
C LEU A 136 -11.43 -10.43 11.95
N GLN A 137 -10.55 -9.92 12.81
CA GLN A 137 -10.86 -8.79 13.66
C GLN A 137 -10.07 -7.57 13.18
N VAL A 138 -10.78 -6.53 12.77
CA VAL A 138 -10.19 -5.28 12.28
C VAL A 138 -10.76 -4.12 13.10
N PRO A 139 -9.92 -3.27 13.70
CA PRO A 139 -10.38 -2.14 14.51
C PRO A 139 -10.85 -0.96 13.64
N VAL A 140 -11.92 -1.19 12.87
CA VAL A 140 -12.55 -0.18 12.02
C VAL A 140 -13.97 0.10 12.50
N VAL A 141 -14.42 1.33 12.37
CA VAL A 141 -15.73 1.78 12.87
C VAL A 141 -16.72 2.10 11.74
N GLU A 142 -16.22 2.39 10.56
CA GLU A 142 -17.04 2.80 9.41
C GLU A 142 -16.61 2.08 8.13
N LYS A 143 -17.61 1.78 7.31
CA LYS A 143 -17.45 1.33 5.93
C LYS A 143 -17.99 2.42 5.02
N TRP A 144 -17.22 2.79 4.01
CA TRP A 144 -17.64 3.78 3.02
C TRP A 144 -18.37 3.13 1.85
N THR A 145 -19.44 3.78 1.40
CA THR A 145 -20.16 3.37 0.19
C THR A 145 -19.29 3.65 -1.04
N LEU A 146 -19.25 2.71 -1.95
CA LEU A 146 -18.54 2.85 -3.21
C LEU A 146 -19.55 2.94 -4.36
N ASN A 147 -19.22 3.76 -5.37
CA ASN A 147 -19.96 3.80 -6.61
C ASN A 147 -19.58 2.63 -7.55
N GLU A 148 -20.14 2.58 -8.73
CA GLU A 148 -19.89 1.55 -9.76
C GLU A 148 -18.42 1.48 -10.24
N ARG A 149 -17.65 2.57 -10.07
CA ARG A 149 -16.21 2.62 -10.34
C ARG A 149 -15.37 2.26 -9.13
N CYS A 150 -15.97 1.76 -8.05
CA CYS A 150 -15.33 1.48 -6.76
C CYS A 150 -14.63 2.71 -6.14
N LEU A 151 -15.16 3.89 -6.36
CA LEU A 151 -14.71 5.12 -5.74
C LEU A 151 -15.64 5.49 -4.57
N PRO A 152 -15.10 5.99 -3.42
CA PRO A 152 -15.93 6.44 -2.31
C PRO A 152 -16.89 7.54 -2.73
N THR A 153 -18.16 7.43 -2.32
CA THR A 153 -19.19 8.43 -2.60
C THR A 153 -19.15 9.64 -1.66
N GLY A 154 -18.42 9.53 -0.56
CA GLY A 154 -18.41 10.50 0.52
C GLY A 154 -19.43 10.20 1.64
N ASP A 155 -20.29 9.22 1.43
CA ASP A 155 -21.29 8.81 2.41
C ASP A 155 -20.83 7.54 3.15
N PRO A 156 -20.91 7.48 4.48
CA PRO A 156 -20.69 6.25 5.20
C PRO A 156 -21.76 5.23 4.83
N ALA A 157 -21.41 3.96 4.75
CA ALA A 157 -22.41 2.90 4.57
C ALA A 157 -23.34 2.86 5.79
N ALA A 158 -24.63 2.61 5.55
CA ALA A 158 -25.64 2.52 6.61
C ALA A 158 -25.34 1.38 7.60
N GLU A 159 -24.50 0.43 7.21
CA GLU A 159 -24.10 -0.74 8.00
C GLU A 159 -22.81 -0.41 8.79
N ARG A 160 -22.97 -0.29 10.13
CA ARG A 160 -21.82 -0.22 11.03
C ARG A 160 -21.21 -1.63 11.15
N LEU A 161 -19.91 -1.73 10.93
CA LEU A 161 -19.18 -2.93 11.24
C LEU A 161 -19.18 -3.13 12.76
N ARG A 162 -19.70 -4.28 13.23
CA ARG A 162 -19.78 -4.66 14.65
C ARG A 162 -18.64 -5.60 15.00
#